data_9700806eeb026c9c0ff3d8d1355653f5
#
_entry.id   9700806eeb026c9c0ff3d8d1355653f5
#
_cell.length_a   1.000
_cell.length_b   1.000
_cell.length_c   1.000
_cell.angle_alpha   90.00
_cell.angle_beta   90.00
_cell.angle_gamma   90.00
#
_symmetry.space_group_name_H-M   'P 1'
#
loop_
_entity.id
_entity.type
_entity.pdbx_description
1 polymer ?
#
loop_
_entity_poly.entity_id
_entity_poly.type
_entity_poly.pdbx_seq_one_letter_code
_entity_poly.pdbx_strand_id
1 'polypeptide(L)'
;MEDEAQKEAQKTEGKGGFFRKCLSLRMAVVGALVAGVLGGVIIWGALNMGMEYTNRSDFCMSCHEMTIPFEELKKTVHYKNRSGTTVQCADCHVASSKTPTDYLFKSMQKIIAARDIIGHIKGTVDTPEKFEAHRLVMAKRVWAQMAKRDSKECRNCHDFNTMDPEKQKDRSVVKHEGAIEDGMTCIDCHKGIAHKAVHQLLEQEQAAQAAQ
;
A
#
# COMPACT_ATOMS: atom_id res chain seq x y z
N MET A 1 62.68 -42.36 -28.47
CA MET A 1 62.42 -40.99 -28.97
C MET A 1 61.00 -40.82 -29.44
N GLU A 2 60.37 -41.77 -30.14
CA GLU A 2 58.95 -41.67 -30.53
C GLU A 2 57.93 -41.71 -29.37
N ASP A 3 58.22 -42.44 -28.31
CA ASP A 3 57.34 -42.62 -27.14
C ASP A 3 57.32 -41.40 -26.22
N GLU A 4 58.35 -40.57 -26.21
CA GLU A 4 58.39 -39.30 -25.46
C GLU A 4 57.63 -38.19 -26.19
N ALA A 5 57.70 -38.16 -27.50
CA ALA A 5 56.95 -37.22 -28.31
C ALA A 5 55.43 -37.45 -28.26
N GLN A 6 54.99 -38.72 -28.18
CA GLN A 6 53.56 -39.05 -28.00
C GLN A 6 53.04 -38.69 -26.60
N LYS A 7 53.85 -38.82 -25.56
CA LYS A 7 53.48 -38.40 -24.20
C LYS A 7 53.38 -36.86 -24.05
N GLU A 8 54.24 -36.10 -24.74
CA GLU A 8 54.15 -34.65 -24.72
C GLU A 8 52.93 -34.14 -25.50
N ALA A 9 52.58 -34.75 -26.67
CA ALA A 9 51.39 -34.42 -27.43
C ALA A 9 50.11 -34.70 -26.63
N GLN A 10 50.00 -35.83 -25.95
CA GLN A 10 48.86 -36.16 -25.06
C GLN A 10 48.73 -35.22 -23.82
N LYS A 11 49.85 -34.70 -23.32
CA LYS A 11 49.88 -33.77 -22.17
C LYS A 11 49.45 -32.37 -22.56
N THR A 12 49.67 -31.95 -23.80
CA THR A 12 49.20 -30.64 -24.32
C THR A 12 47.73 -30.63 -24.69
N GLU A 13 47.16 -31.70 -25.24
CA GLU A 13 45.74 -31.84 -25.48
C GLU A 13 44.91 -31.83 -24.22
N GLY A 14 45.33 -32.46 -23.13
CA GLY A 14 44.65 -32.47 -21.85
C GLY A 14 44.52 -31.06 -21.19
N LYS A 15 45.57 -30.23 -21.32
CA LYS A 15 45.58 -28.87 -20.77
C LYS A 15 44.65 -27.92 -21.57
N GLY A 16 44.56 -28.02 -22.88
CA GLY A 16 43.68 -27.24 -23.72
C GLY A 16 42.20 -27.54 -23.49
N GLY A 17 41.86 -28.81 -23.28
CA GLY A 17 40.51 -29.26 -23.01
C GLY A 17 39.99 -28.77 -21.65
N PHE A 18 40.83 -28.80 -20.61
CA PHE A 18 40.49 -28.32 -19.27
C PHE A 18 40.27 -26.79 -19.26
N PHE A 19 41.12 -26.03 -19.95
CA PHE A 19 41.03 -24.58 -20.03
C PHE A 19 39.75 -24.11 -20.79
N ARG A 20 39.40 -24.80 -21.88
CA ARG A 20 38.15 -24.54 -22.63
C ARG A 20 36.93 -24.88 -21.80
N LYS A 21 36.90 -25.97 -21.04
CA LYS A 21 35.79 -26.30 -20.11
C LYS A 21 35.65 -25.28 -19.00
N CYS A 22 36.76 -24.84 -18.41
CA CYS A 22 36.74 -23.82 -17.36
C CYS A 22 36.25 -22.47 -17.86
N LEU A 23 36.65 -22.07 -19.07
CA LEU A 23 36.20 -20.84 -19.72
C LEU A 23 34.71 -20.91 -20.11
N SER A 24 34.23 -22.03 -20.65
CA SER A 24 32.81 -22.24 -20.99
C SER A 24 31.93 -22.23 -19.73
N LEU A 25 32.37 -22.82 -18.60
CA LEU A 25 31.65 -22.78 -17.35
C LEU A 25 31.53 -21.34 -16.80
N ARG A 26 32.63 -20.56 -16.85
CA ARG A 26 32.63 -19.16 -16.41
C ARG A 26 31.66 -18.33 -17.27
N MET A 27 31.66 -18.50 -18.56
CA MET A 27 30.71 -17.79 -19.46
C MET A 27 29.26 -18.20 -19.19
N ALA A 28 29.01 -19.50 -18.92
CA ALA A 28 27.68 -19.97 -18.56
C ALA A 28 27.19 -19.36 -17.23
N VAL A 29 28.07 -19.30 -16.22
CA VAL A 29 27.74 -18.66 -14.91
C VAL A 29 27.47 -17.17 -15.10
N VAL A 30 28.32 -16.45 -15.83
CA VAL A 30 28.11 -15.02 -16.10
C VAL A 30 26.80 -14.82 -16.88
N GLY A 31 26.54 -15.64 -17.89
CA GLY A 31 25.28 -15.58 -18.64
C GLY A 31 24.05 -15.82 -17.76
N ALA A 32 24.11 -16.81 -16.86
CA ALA A 32 23.04 -17.09 -15.90
C ALA A 32 22.83 -15.92 -14.90
N LEU A 33 23.91 -15.32 -14.42
CA LEU A 33 23.84 -14.16 -13.53
C LEU A 33 23.22 -12.95 -14.25
N VAL A 34 23.65 -12.66 -15.46
CA VAL A 34 23.09 -11.56 -16.28
C VAL A 34 21.60 -11.80 -16.55
N ALA A 35 21.23 -13.01 -16.95
CA ALA A 35 19.84 -13.39 -17.19
C ALA A 35 19.00 -13.28 -15.89
N GLY A 36 19.56 -13.72 -14.76
CA GLY A 36 18.92 -13.59 -13.45
C GLY A 36 18.69 -12.13 -13.03
N VAL A 37 19.69 -11.28 -13.21
CA VAL A 37 19.56 -9.83 -12.93
C VAL A 37 18.52 -9.19 -13.83
N LEU A 38 18.58 -9.43 -15.15
CA LEU A 38 17.60 -8.88 -16.10
C LEU A 38 16.18 -9.38 -15.78
N GLY A 39 16.04 -10.68 -15.53
CA GLY A 39 14.76 -11.27 -15.12
C GLY A 39 14.24 -10.65 -13.82
N GLY A 40 15.09 -10.46 -12.82
CA GLY A 40 14.75 -9.81 -11.55
C GLY A 40 14.29 -8.36 -11.76
N VAL A 41 14.97 -7.58 -12.58
CA VAL A 41 14.58 -6.19 -12.91
C VAL A 41 13.22 -6.15 -13.62
N ILE A 42 12.98 -7.05 -14.57
CA ILE A 42 11.71 -7.12 -15.30
C ILE A 42 10.56 -7.49 -14.34
N ILE A 43 10.75 -8.51 -13.52
CA ILE A 43 9.73 -8.94 -12.53
C ILE A 43 9.46 -7.83 -11.53
N TRP A 44 10.51 -7.19 -11.00
CA TRP A 44 10.35 -6.07 -10.07
C TRP A 44 9.61 -4.89 -10.71
N GLY A 45 9.95 -4.53 -11.94
CA GLY A 45 9.27 -3.49 -12.70
C GLY A 45 7.79 -3.80 -12.93
N ALA A 46 7.49 -5.03 -13.34
CA ALA A 46 6.11 -5.48 -13.58
C ALA A 46 5.28 -5.46 -12.28
N LEU A 47 5.84 -5.91 -11.15
CA LEU A 47 5.18 -5.85 -9.85
C LEU A 47 4.89 -4.41 -9.43
N ASN A 48 5.85 -3.50 -9.57
CA ASN A 48 5.65 -2.09 -9.23
C ASN A 48 4.59 -1.44 -10.13
N MET A 49 4.62 -1.71 -11.42
CA MET A 49 3.62 -1.20 -12.37
C MET A 49 2.22 -1.72 -12.05
N GLY A 50 2.08 -3.00 -11.70
CA GLY A 50 0.82 -3.59 -11.25
C GLY A 50 0.31 -2.98 -9.94
N MET A 51 1.22 -2.73 -8.98
CA MET A 51 0.88 -2.06 -7.73
C MET A 51 0.41 -0.63 -7.95
N GLU A 52 1.06 0.12 -8.84
CA GLU A 52 0.69 1.49 -9.17
C GLU A 52 -0.64 1.56 -9.93
N TYR A 53 -0.82 0.69 -10.91
CA TYR A 53 -2.10 0.57 -11.63
C TYR A 53 -3.28 0.30 -10.68
N THR A 54 -3.11 -0.63 -9.73
CA THR A 54 -4.14 -0.97 -8.75
C THR A 54 -4.31 0.06 -7.61
N ASN A 55 -3.50 1.13 -7.58
CA ASN A 55 -3.68 2.26 -6.68
C ASN A 55 -4.57 3.37 -7.28
N ARG A 56 -4.79 3.36 -8.58
CA ARG A 56 -5.61 4.40 -9.25
C ARG A 56 -7.05 4.30 -8.78
N SER A 57 -7.69 5.44 -8.59
CA SER A 57 -9.11 5.48 -8.23
C SER A 57 -9.99 4.79 -9.27
N ASP A 58 -9.64 4.88 -10.57
CA ASP A 58 -10.35 4.19 -11.65
C ASP A 58 -10.39 2.67 -11.44
N PHE A 59 -9.30 2.08 -10.93
CA PHE A 59 -9.25 0.66 -10.61
C PHE A 59 -10.21 0.33 -9.47
N CYS A 60 -10.23 1.12 -8.40
CA CYS A 60 -11.17 0.93 -7.28
C CYS A 60 -12.62 1.06 -7.76
N MET A 61 -12.90 2.02 -8.65
CA MET A 61 -14.20 2.32 -9.21
C MET A 61 -14.66 1.28 -10.24
N SER A 62 -13.85 0.30 -10.61
CA SER A 62 -14.27 -0.81 -11.48
C SER A 62 -15.32 -1.70 -10.84
N CYS A 63 -15.45 -1.66 -9.48
CA CYS A 63 -16.53 -2.28 -8.74
C CYS A 63 -17.62 -1.24 -8.44
N HIS A 64 -18.87 -1.55 -8.75
CA HIS A 64 -19.99 -0.61 -8.61
C HIS A 64 -20.26 -0.17 -7.17
N GLU A 65 -19.93 -1.00 -6.17
CA GLU A 65 -20.08 -0.67 -4.75
C GLU A 65 -19.21 0.53 -4.35
N MET A 66 -18.07 0.70 -5.01
CA MET A 66 -17.14 1.78 -4.72
C MET A 66 -17.61 3.14 -5.25
N THR A 67 -18.67 3.17 -6.07
CA THR A 67 -19.27 4.42 -6.52
C THR A 67 -19.87 5.22 -5.36
N ILE A 68 -20.43 4.54 -4.36
CA ILE A 68 -21.04 5.18 -3.19
C ILE A 68 -20.00 6.02 -2.41
N PRO A 69 -18.91 5.45 -1.89
CA PRO A 69 -17.92 6.24 -1.16
C PRO A 69 -17.19 7.26 -2.06
N PHE A 70 -17.06 7.00 -3.36
CA PHE A 70 -16.44 7.95 -4.27
C PHE A 70 -17.29 9.20 -4.48
N GLU A 71 -18.62 9.07 -4.65
CA GLU A 71 -19.52 10.20 -4.74
C GLU A 71 -19.55 11.03 -3.45
N GLU A 72 -19.32 10.41 -2.30
CA GLU A 72 -19.16 11.10 -1.04
C GLU A 72 -17.83 11.87 -0.99
N LEU A 73 -16.72 11.22 -1.38
CA LEU A 73 -15.39 11.86 -1.44
C LEU A 73 -15.40 13.11 -2.31
N LYS A 74 -16.07 13.07 -3.47
CA LYS A 74 -16.16 14.21 -4.40
C LYS A 74 -16.77 15.46 -3.79
N LYS A 75 -17.50 15.34 -2.69
CA LYS A 75 -18.14 16.46 -1.98
C LYS A 75 -17.24 17.06 -0.89
N THR A 76 -16.07 16.50 -0.66
CA THR A 76 -15.13 16.89 0.42
C THR A 76 -14.01 17.79 -0.07
N VAL A 77 -13.35 18.48 0.86
CA VAL A 77 -12.18 19.30 0.58
C VAL A 77 -10.96 18.47 0.13
N HIS A 78 -10.95 17.17 0.39
CA HIS A 78 -9.90 16.27 -0.07
C HIS A 78 -9.98 15.96 -1.57
N TYR A 79 -11.16 16.10 -2.16
CA TYR A 79 -11.33 15.95 -3.61
C TYR A 79 -11.38 17.29 -4.32
N LYS A 80 -12.13 18.27 -3.77
CA LYS A 80 -12.34 19.57 -4.39
C LYS A 80 -11.96 20.68 -3.42
N ASN A 81 -10.82 21.30 -3.63
CA ASN A 81 -10.28 22.33 -2.78
C ASN A 81 -9.70 23.50 -3.59
N ARG A 82 -9.33 24.56 -2.87
CA ARG A 82 -8.82 25.81 -3.44
C ARG A 82 -7.47 25.64 -4.15
N SER A 83 -6.64 24.69 -3.72
CA SER A 83 -5.31 24.45 -4.30
C SER A 83 -5.35 23.59 -5.57
N GLY A 84 -6.49 22.95 -5.88
CA GLY A 84 -6.61 22.02 -7.00
C GLY A 84 -5.95 20.66 -6.76
N THR A 85 -5.47 20.39 -5.55
CA THR A 85 -4.90 19.07 -5.19
C THR A 85 -6.02 18.09 -4.88
N THR A 86 -6.04 16.97 -5.59
CA THR A 86 -7.05 15.90 -5.41
C THR A 86 -6.38 14.65 -4.89
N VAL A 87 -6.95 14.04 -3.85
CA VAL A 87 -6.48 12.76 -3.33
C VAL A 87 -7.09 11.59 -4.11
N GLN A 88 -6.30 10.52 -4.25
CA GLN A 88 -6.78 9.24 -4.74
C GLN A 88 -7.23 8.35 -3.58
N CYS A 89 -8.07 7.35 -3.84
CA CYS A 89 -8.50 6.40 -2.81
C CYS A 89 -7.31 5.78 -2.07
N ALA A 90 -6.26 5.44 -2.82
CA ALA A 90 -5.05 4.82 -2.28
C ALA A 90 -4.27 5.72 -1.32
N ASP A 91 -4.35 7.05 -1.43
CA ASP A 91 -3.61 7.98 -0.57
C ASP A 91 -4.00 7.84 0.91
N CYS A 92 -5.27 7.48 1.16
CA CYS A 92 -5.79 7.24 2.50
C CYS A 92 -5.89 5.75 2.86
N HIS A 93 -6.12 4.87 1.88
CA HIS A 93 -6.44 3.46 2.12
C HIS A 93 -5.26 2.51 1.91
N VAL A 94 -4.18 2.94 1.27
CA VAL A 94 -3.01 2.10 0.97
C VAL A 94 -1.75 2.77 1.48
N ALA A 95 -0.89 2.01 2.15
CA ALA A 95 0.39 2.52 2.63
C ALA A 95 1.24 3.10 1.49
N SER A 96 1.93 4.20 1.77
CA SER A 96 2.95 4.75 0.86
C SER A 96 4.11 3.76 0.73
N SER A 97 4.95 3.93 -0.30
CA SER A 97 6.14 3.10 -0.54
C SER A 97 7.43 3.88 -0.28
N LYS A 98 7.43 4.78 0.73
CA LYS A 98 8.58 5.65 1.02
C LYS A 98 9.76 4.90 1.63
N THR A 99 9.50 3.82 2.35
CA THR A 99 10.53 2.97 2.99
C THR A 99 10.34 1.50 2.60
N PRO A 100 11.37 0.65 2.72
CA PRO A 100 11.24 -0.79 2.47
C PRO A 100 10.16 -1.45 3.34
N THR A 101 10.01 -1.02 4.60
CA THR A 101 8.97 -1.50 5.51
C THR A 101 7.57 -1.07 5.07
N ASP A 102 7.42 0.13 4.54
CA ASP A 102 6.15 0.59 3.96
C ASP A 102 5.78 -0.21 2.71
N TYR A 103 6.77 -0.53 1.87
CA TYR A 103 6.56 -1.35 0.68
C TYR A 103 6.07 -2.76 1.03
N LEU A 104 6.70 -3.40 2.02
CA LEU A 104 6.26 -4.71 2.52
C LEU A 104 4.84 -4.62 3.09
N PHE A 105 4.56 -3.60 3.88
CA PHE A 105 3.23 -3.38 4.45
C PHE A 105 2.17 -3.13 3.37
N LYS A 106 2.49 -2.32 2.36
CA LYS A 106 1.64 -2.10 1.18
C LYS A 106 1.32 -3.41 0.46
N SER A 107 2.32 -4.25 0.27
CA SER A 107 2.14 -5.56 -0.37
C SER A 107 1.19 -6.45 0.44
N MET A 108 1.36 -6.50 1.77
CA MET A 108 0.43 -7.22 2.66
C MET A 108 -0.99 -6.65 2.62
N GLN A 109 -1.14 -5.31 2.60
CA GLN A 109 -2.46 -4.69 2.47
C GLN A 109 -3.15 -5.09 1.17
N LYS A 110 -2.42 -5.16 0.05
CA LYS A 110 -2.97 -5.61 -1.23
C LYS A 110 -3.46 -7.06 -1.18
N ILE A 111 -2.71 -7.95 -0.52
CA ILE A 111 -3.13 -9.34 -0.30
C ILE A 111 -4.40 -9.39 0.56
N ILE A 112 -4.45 -8.61 1.64
CA ILE A 112 -5.62 -8.54 2.53
C ILE A 112 -6.83 -7.96 1.79
N ALA A 113 -6.64 -6.98 0.91
CA ALA A 113 -7.70 -6.38 0.10
C ALA A 113 -8.33 -7.37 -0.90
N ALA A 114 -7.66 -8.48 -1.24
CA ALA A 114 -8.28 -9.55 -2.01
C ALA A 114 -9.55 -10.12 -1.32
N ARG A 115 -9.66 -9.99 0.00
CA ARG A 115 -10.88 -10.31 0.76
C ARG A 115 -12.09 -9.49 0.29
N ASP A 116 -11.89 -8.25 -0.15
CA ASP A 116 -12.97 -7.37 -0.58
C ASP A 116 -13.53 -7.86 -1.93
N ILE A 117 -12.67 -8.41 -2.80
CA ILE A 117 -13.08 -9.12 -4.02
C ILE A 117 -13.94 -10.36 -3.68
N ILE A 118 -13.55 -11.11 -2.65
CA ILE A 118 -14.34 -12.26 -2.17
C ILE A 118 -15.70 -11.79 -1.62
N GLY A 119 -15.73 -10.65 -0.93
CA GLY A 119 -16.96 -10.02 -0.44
C GLY A 119 -17.90 -9.62 -1.58
N HIS A 120 -17.35 -9.06 -2.65
CA HIS A 120 -18.09 -8.74 -3.88
C HIS A 120 -18.68 -10.00 -4.52
N ILE A 121 -17.86 -11.02 -4.77
CA ILE A 121 -18.31 -12.29 -5.39
C ILE A 121 -19.39 -12.97 -4.55
N LYS A 122 -19.30 -12.90 -3.22
CA LYS A 122 -20.30 -13.48 -2.29
C LYS A 122 -21.57 -12.62 -2.15
N GLY A 123 -21.62 -11.44 -2.75
CA GLY A 123 -22.73 -10.52 -2.63
C GLY A 123 -22.95 -9.97 -1.22
N THR A 124 -21.86 -9.79 -0.46
CA THR A 124 -21.94 -9.27 0.93
C THR A 124 -22.28 -7.79 0.96
N VAL A 125 -21.86 -7.04 -0.06
CA VAL A 125 -22.01 -5.58 -0.18
C VAL A 125 -22.46 -5.16 -1.59
N ASP A 126 -23.01 -6.06 -2.36
CA ASP A 126 -23.36 -5.93 -3.78
C ASP A 126 -24.56 -5.01 -4.07
N THR A 127 -25.30 -4.60 -3.04
CA THR A 127 -26.37 -3.60 -3.17
C THR A 127 -26.13 -2.41 -2.25
N PRO A 128 -26.68 -1.21 -2.56
CA PRO A 128 -26.57 -0.05 -1.70
C PRO A 128 -27.03 -0.31 -0.26
N GLU A 129 -28.10 -1.08 -0.08
CA GLU A 129 -28.66 -1.40 1.24
C GLU A 129 -27.71 -2.28 2.04
N LYS A 130 -27.13 -3.33 1.41
CA LYS A 130 -26.13 -4.19 2.04
C LYS A 130 -24.84 -3.41 2.34
N PHE A 131 -24.40 -2.53 1.44
CA PHE A 131 -23.25 -1.67 1.67
C PHE A 131 -23.47 -0.78 2.89
N GLU A 132 -24.63 -0.10 3.00
CA GLU A 132 -24.96 0.74 4.16
C GLU A 132 -25.05 -0.09 5.46
N ALA A 133 -25.64 -1.28 5.41
CA ALA A 133 -25.71 -2.15 6.59
C ALA A 133 -24.33 -2.60 7.09
N HIS A 134 -23.34 -2.77 6.20
CA HIS A 134 -21.98 -3.16 6.55
C HIS A 134 -21.03 -1.97 6.78
N ARG A 135 -21.45 -0.74 6.48
CA ARG A 135 -20.61 0.45 6.48
C ARG A 135 -19.85 0.67 7.79
N LEU A 136 -20.52 0.58 8.92
CA LEU A 136 -19.88 0.79 10.23
C LEU A 136 -18.80 -0.27 10.51
N VAL A 137 -19.05 -1.53 10.16
CA VAL A 137 -18.08 -2.61 10.33
C VAL A 137 -16.84 -2.37 9.45
N MET A 138 -17.03 -1.93 8.23
CA MET A 138 -15.93 -1.57 7.33
C MET A 138 -15.16 -0.35 7.84
N ALA A 139 -15.86 0.69 8.29
CA ALA A 139 -15.25 1.88 8.87
C ALA A 139 -14.41 1.58 10.11
N LYS A 140 -14.92 0.78 11.06
CA LYS A 140 -14.17 0.36 12.25
C LYS A 140 -12.84 -0.32 11.89
N ARG A 141 -12.80 -1.15 10.85
CA ARG A 141 -11.56 -1.79 10.38
C ARG A 141 -10.55 -0.78 9.85
N VAL A 142 -11.00 0.16 9.04
CA VAL A 142 -10.13 1.23 8.48
C VAL A 142 -9.60 2.12 9.60
N TRP A 143 -10.44 2.56 10.52
CA TRP A 143 -10.01 3.39 11.65
C TRP A 143 -8.96 2.68 12.52
N ALA A 144 -9.19 1.41 12.86
CA ALA A 144 -8.24 0.61 13.64
C ALA A 144 -6.90 0.43 12.89
N GLN A 145 -6.94 0.25 11.58
CA GLN A 145 -5.73 0.15 10.76
C GLN A 145 -4.96 1.47 10.72
N MET A 146 -5.64 2.59 10.52
CA MET A 146 -5.04 3.92 10.51
C MET A 146 -4.46 4.28 11.89
N ALA A 147 -5.20 4.03 12.98
CA ALA A 147 -4.72 4.28 14.33
C ALA A 147 -3.45 3.46 14.65
N LYS A 148 -3.44 2.17 14.32
CA LYS A 148 -2.27 1.29 14.50
C LYS A 148 -1.01 1.80 13.78
N ARG A 149 -1.16 2.61 12.75
CA ARG A 149 -0.07 3.19 11.95
C ARG A 149 0.18 4.66 12.28
N ASP A 150 -0.32 5.15 13.39
CA ASP A 150 -0.24 6.57 13.76
C ASP A 150 -0.76 7.49 12.64
N SER A 151 -1.84 7.09 11.99
CA SER A 151 -2.43 7.81 10.85
C SER A 151 -1.40 8.27 9.82
N LYS A 152 -0.43 7.40 9.50
CA LYS A 152 0.70 7.70 8.62
C LYS A 152 0.24 8.17 7.23
N GLU A 153 -0.89 7.67 6.77
CA GLU A 153 -1.50 8.08 5.51
C GLU A 153 -1.87 9.57 5.51
N CYS A 154 -2.41 10.07 6.62
CA CYS A 154 -2.70 11.50 6.80
C CYS A 154 -1.41 12.32 6.89
N ARG A 155 -0.42 11.82 7.63
CA ARG A 155 0.88 12.46 7.83
C ARG A 155 1.75 12.51 6.56
N ASN A 156 1.37 11.82 5.50
CA ASN A 156 2.02 11.97 4.20
C ASN A 156 1.83 13.37 3.60
N CYS A 157 0.74 14.05 3.97
CA CYS A 157 0.39 15.40 3.49
C CYS A 157 0.23 16.42 4.62
N HIS A 158 -0.14 15.96 5.84
CA HIS A 158 -0.33 16.80 7.02
C HIS A 158 0.78 16.54 8.05
N ASP A 159 1.49 17.57 8.45
CA ASP A 159 2.52 17.51 9.50
C ASP A 159 2.18 18.51 10.60
N PHE A 160 2.03 18.06 11.83
CA PHE A 160 1.77 18.92 12.98
C PHE A 160 2.80 20.04 13.15
N ASN A 161 4.08 19.75 12.85
CA ASN A 161 5.15 20.73 13.01
C ASN A 161 5.08 21.90 12.00
N THR A 162 4.32 21.70 10.90
CA THR A 162 4.15 22.72 9.84
C THR A 162 2.75 23.32 9.81
N MET A 163 1.85 22.87 10.70
CA MET A 163 0.53 23.47 10.86
C MET A 163 0.66 24.83 11.54
N ASP A 164 0.22 25.87 10.85
CA ASP A 164 0.24 27.23 11.34
C ASP A 164 -0.91 27.45 12.36
N PRO A 165 -0.60 27.68 13.65
CA PRO A 165 -1.65 27.88 14.66
C PRO A 165 -2.53 29.09 14.39
N GLU A 166 -1.96 30.16 13.81
CA GLU A 166 -2.71 31.40 13.54
C GLU A 166 -3.78 31.23 12.46
N LYS A 167 -3.65 30.17 11.62
CA LYS A 167 -4.63 29.82 10.59
C LYS A 167 -5.64 28.78 11.03
N GLN A 168 -5.53 28.30 12.24
CA GLN A 168 -6.48 27.39 12.86
C GLN A 168 -7.45 28.16 13.75
N LYS A 169 -8.61 27.53 14.04
CA LYS A 169 -9.49 28.05 15.08
C LYS A 169 -8.85 27.75 16.44
N ASP A 170 -8.95 28.66 17.42
CA ASP A 170 -8.38 28.51 18.76
C ASP A 170 -8.68 27.14 19.40
N ARG A 171 -9.94 26.72 19.29
CA ARG A 171 -10.35 25.39 19.76
C ARG A 171 -9.57 24.24 19.10
N SER A 172 -9.22 24.38 17.83
CA SER A 172 -8.47 23.35 17.08
C SER A 172 -7.02 23.32 17.51
N VAL A 173 -6.41 24.48 17.77
CA VAL A 173 -5.04 24.59 18.29
C VAL A 173 -4.93 23.82 19.61
N VAL A 174 -5.77 24.16 20.59
CA VAL A 174 -5.77 23.50 21.91
C VAL A 174 -6.00 21.99 21.81
N LYS A 175 -6.88 21.55 20.90
CA LYS A 175 -7.12 20.12 20.69
C LYS A 175 -5.96 19.39 20.02
N HIS A 176 -5.26 20.03 19.11
CA HIS A 176 -4.09 19.44 18.45
C HIS A 176 -2.90 19.36 19.43
N GLU A 177 -2.67 20.37 20.26
CA GLU A 177 -1.65 20.35 21.30
C GLU A 177 -1.90 19.20 22.29
N GLY A 178 -3.10 19.08 22.83
CA GLY A 178 -3.45 17.97 23.73
C GLY A 178 -3.36 16.60 23.04
N ALA A 179 -3.74 16.49 21.77
CA ALA A 179 -3.63 15.23 21.02
C ALA A 179 -2.16 14.79 20.83
N ILE A 180 -1.23 15.75 20.67
CA ILE A 180 0.20 15.47 20.57
C ILE A 180 0.73 14.95 21.93
N GLU A 181 0.36 15.62 23.02
CA GLU A 181 0.76 15.24 24.39
C GLU A 181 0.23 13.85 24.77
N ASP A 182 -1.01 13.56 24.44
CA ASP A 182 -1.68 12.29 24.74
C ASP A 182 -1.31 11.16 23.76
N GLY A 183 -0.50 11.41 22.73
CA GLY A 183 -0.12 10.45 21.69
C GLY A 183 -1.30 9.95 20.84
N MET A 184 -2.33 10.79 20.68
CA MET A 184 -3.51 10.47 19.86
C MET A 184 -3.18 10.54 18.37
N THR A 185 -3.87 9.72 17.60
CA THR A 185 -3.72 9.70 16.14
C THR A 185 -4.77 10.59 15.46
N CYS A 186 -4.51 11.01 14.22
CA CYS A 186 -5.46 11.88 13.48
C CYS A 186 -6.84 11.25 13.36
N ILE A 187 -6.91 9.93 13.13
CA ILE A 187 -8.17 9.22 12.93
C ILE A 187 -9.00 9.09 14.20
N ASP A 188 -8.40 9.25 15.38
CA ASP A 188 -9.16 9.17 16.64
C ASP A 188 -10.22 10.28 16.72
N CYS A 189 -9.92 11.47 16.16
CA CYS A 189 -10.84 12.61 16.10
C CYS A 189 -11.40 12.86 14.69
N HIS A 190 -10.62 12.64 13.63
CA HIS A 190 -10.97 13.00 12.25
C HIS A 190 -11.67 11.87 11.49
N LYS A 191 -12.75 11.32 12.06
CA LYS A 191 -13.62 10.34 11.40
C LYS A 191 -14.65 11.04 10.48
N GLY A 192 -14.95 10.43 9.33
CA GLY A 192 -15.97 10.96 8.41
C GLY A 192 -15.54 12.17 7.58
N ILE A 193 -14.24 12.42 7.42
CA ILE A 193 -13.72 13.57 6.66
C ILE A 193 -13.75 13.37 5.14
N ALA A 194 -13.83 12.13 4.68
CA ALA A 194 -13.84 11.78 3.26
C ALA A 194 -15.11 11.06 2.82
N HIS A 195 -15.86 10.50 3.76
CA HIS A 195 -17.05 9.71 3.53
C HIS A 195 -18.13 10.07 4.56
N LYS A 196 -19.37 9.56 4.35
CA LYS A 196 -20.45 9.68 5.30
C LYS A 196 -20.00 9.37 6.72
N ALA A 197 -20.24 10.28 7.64
CA ALA A 197 -19.87 10.15 9.04
C ALA A 197 -20.74 9.09 9.74
N VAL A 198 -20.16 7.94 10.01
CA VAL A 198 -20.83 6.83 10.71
C VAL A 198 -20.31 6.63 12.14
N HIS A 199 -19.42 7.49 12.62
CA HIS A 199 -18.96 7.46 14.00
C HIS A 199 -20.08 7.74 15.02
N GLN A 200 -21.10 8.50 14.63
CA GLN A 200 -22.30 8.69 15.46
C GLN A 200 -23.03 7.39 15.77
N LEU A 201 -23.03 6.43 14.82
CA LEU A 201 -23.59 5.09 15.07
C LEU A 201 -22.75 4.33 16.09
N LEU A 202 -21.43 4.51 16.07
CA LEU A 202 -20.53 3.93 17.07
C LEU A 202 -20.81 4.47 18.46
N GLU A 203 -21.04 5.77 18.61
CA GLU A 203 -21.39 6.39 19.88
C GLU A 203 -22.74 5.85 20.41
N GLN A 204 -23.72 5.66 19.52
CA GLN A 204 -25.00 5.04 19.89
C GLN A 204 -24.85 3.58 20.35
N GLU A 205 -24.03 2.78 19.62
CA GLU A 205 -23.75 1.40 20.04
C GLU A 205 -23.09 1.36 21.44
N GLN A 206 -22.11 2.22 21.67
CA GLN A 206 -21.40 2.29 22.96
C GLN A 206 -22.33 2.74 24.09
N ALA A 207 -23.18 3.72 23.85
CA ALA A 207 -24.18 4.17 24.82
C ALA A 207 -25.20 3.07 25.16
N ALA A 208 -25.65 2.32 24.16
CA ALA A 208 -26.55 1.18 24.37
C ALA A 208 -25.91 0.04 25.15
N GLN A 209 -24.61 -0.23 24.93
CA GLN A 209 -23.86 -1.24 25.70
C GLN A 209 -23.60 -0.81 27.15
N ALA A 210 -23.37 0.47 27.39
CA ALA A 210 -23.15 1.01 28.72
C ALA A 210 -24.43 1.06 29.58
N ALA A 211 -25.61 0.96 28.97
CA ALA A 211 -26.92 0.95 29.62
C ALA A 211 -27.42 -0.46 29.99
N GLN A 212 -26.68 -1.50 29.64
CA GLN A 212 -26.97 -2.93 30.00
C GLN A 212 -26.15 -3.37 31.19
#